data_29e8d48c9e6a685a25dbbe35e75d0241
#
_entry.id   29e8d48c9e6a685a25dbbe35e75d0241
#
_cell.length_a   1.000
_cell.length_b   1.000
_cell.length_c   1.000
_cell.angle_alpha   90.00
_cell.angle_beta   90.00
_cell.angle_gamma   90.00
#
_symmetry.space_group_name_H-M   'P 1'
#
loop_
_entity.id
_entity.type
_entity.pdbx_description
1 polymer ?
#
loop_
_entity_poly.entity_id
_entity_poly.type
_entity_poly.pdbx_seq_one_letter_code
_entity_poly.pdbx_strand_id
1 'polypeptide(L)'
;VQATKRSASAESEKEKPAKRAKTDKKVAAKKTGKQAKAKAKAETKVVKTKKEHTSKAEPKKEAKQTPGELEIGDAIPEDVVLEDQNSKQVNLLQLAKKAHILVVFVYPRASTPGCTRQAKGFRDEYDELTKKFKATVVGLSADSPKAQQKFIERQSLQYDLLCDPGRSLIATLGCKKHPKGTIRSHFIFVDGVLQVKKVKVSPEVSYKGALEQVKEIVAGKK
;
A
#
# COMPACT_ATOMS: atom_id res chain seq x y z
N VAL A 1 -65.24 31.53 -6.42
CA VAL A 1 -66.26 30.98 -5.55
C VAL A 1 -65.65 29.80 -4.84
N GLN A 2 -65.23 30.09 -3.66
CA GLN A 2 -65.49 29.50 -2.35
C GLN A 2 -65.11 28.03 -2.20
N ALA A 3 -64.10 27.75 -1.40
CA ALA A 3 -64.08 27.61 0.10
C ALA A 3 -64.76 26.28 0.50
N THR A 4 -64.27 25.49 1.34
CA THR A 4 -63.93 25.49 2.74
C THR A 4 -63.56 24.06 3.16
N LYS A 5 -62.55 23.90 3.96
CA LYS A 5 -62.52 23.65 5.41
C LYS A 5 -62.61 22.22 5.90
N ARG A 6 -61.62 21.91 6.70
CA ARG A 6 -61.54 21.32 8.07
C ARG A 6 -61.53 19.80 8.12
N SER A 7 -60.92 19.16 8.99
CA SER A 7 -60.09 19.34 10.19
C SER A 7 -59.89 17.98 10.84
N ALA A 8 -58.81 17.88 11.43
CA ALA A 8 -58.49 17.53 12.81
C ALA A 8 -58.34 16.05 13.13
N SER A 9 -57.19 15.77 13.63
CA SER A 9 -56.80 15.39 15.01
C SER A 9 -57.16 13.95 15.38
N ALA A 10 -56.43 13.19 16.02
CA ALA A 10 -55.68 13.18 17.25
C ALA A 10 -54.93 11.85 17.35
N GLU A 11 -53.78 11.87 17.88
CA GLU A 11 -53.34 11.54 19.24
C GLU A 11 -53.21 10.08 19.57
N SER A 12 -52.00 9.82 19.91
CA SER A 12 -51.42 9.11 21.06
C SER A 12 -51.49 7.57 21.01
N GLU A 13 -50.46 6.85 21.27
CA GLU A 13 -49.98 6.57 22.62
C GLU A 13 -48.62 5.90 22.65
N LYS A 14 -47.86 6.30 23.61
CA LYS A 14 -46.63 5.75 24.14
C LYS A 14 -46.84 4.33 24.67
N GLU A 15 -45.85 3.46 24.46
CA GLU A 15 -45.45 2.58 25.56
C GLU A 15 -43.98 2.08 25.38
N LYS A 16 -43.18 2.38 26.35
CA LYS A 16 -41.99 1.70 26.88
C LYS A 16 -42.34 1.34 28.32
N PRO A 17 -41.62 0.51 29.06
CA PRO A 17 -40.53 -0.46 28.80
C PRO A 17 -40.71 -1.78 29.59
N ALA A 18 -39.88 -2.78 29.36
CA ALA A 18 -39.60 -3.78 30.40
C ALA A 18 -38.16 -4.31 30.32
N LYS A 19 -37.51 -4.12 31.44
CA LYS A 19 -36.20 -4.64 31.87
C LYS A 19 -36.31 -6.10 32.34
N ARG A 20 -35.14 -6.74 32.47
CA ARG A 20 -34.71 -7.89 33.31
C ARG A 20 -34.53 -9.20 32.51
N ALA A 21 -33.50 -10.04 32.76
CA ALA A 21 -32.58 -10.14 33.88
C ALA A 21 -31.34 -10.95 33.46
N LYS A 22 -30.28 -10.76 34.22
CA LYS A 22 -29.05 -11.52 34.32
C LYS A 22 -29.30 -12.99 34.65
N THR A 23 -28.44 -13.90 34.13
CA THR A 23 -27.94 -15.00 34.94
C THR A 23 -26.51 -15.31 34.56
N ASP A 24 -25.64 -15.08 35.51
CA ASP A 24 -24.31 -15.63 35.63
C ASP A 24 -24.38 -17.15 35.77
N LYS A 25 -23.44 -17.87 35.15
CA LYS A 25 -22.88 -19.09 35.74
C LYS A 25 -21.42 -19.31 35.35
N LYS A 26 -20.61 -19.06 36.31
CA LYS A 26 -19.23 -19.40 36.55
C LYS A 26 -19.14 -20.90 36.86
N VAL A 27 -18.09 -21.59 36.44
CA VAL A 27 -17.29 -22.66 37.11
C VAL A 27 -16.25 -23.14 36.08
N ALA A 28 -15.03 -22.87 36.17
CA ALA A 28 -13.90 -23.34 36.99
C ALA A 28 -13.28 -24.65 36.48
N ALA A 29 -12.09 -24.49 35.99
CA ALA A 29 -10.81 -25.03 36.41
C ALA A 29 -10.50 -26.54 36.19
N LYS A 30 -9.39 -26.87 35.63
CA LYS A 30 -8.21 -27.55 36.20
C LYS A 30 -7.36 -28.13 35.07
N LYS A 31 -6.12 -27.69 34.97
CA LYS A 31 -4.84 -28.30 35.38
C LYS A 31 -4.58 -29.69 34.75
N THR A 32 -3.53 -29.95 34.08
CA THR A 32 -2.09 -30.08 34.33
C THR A 32 -1.52 -31.04 33.29
N GLY A 33 -0.29 -30.88 32.92
CA GLY A 33 0.44 -31.91 32.17
C GLY A 33 1.74 -31.38 31.57
N LYS A 34 2.71 -31.34 32.38
CA LYS A 34 4.13 -31.04 32.26
C LYS A 34 4.89 -32.32 31.88
N GLN A 35 6.03 -32.13 31.24
CA GLN A 35 7.20 -33.02 31.09
C GLN A 35 7.39 -33.59 29.68
N ALA A 36 8.57 -33.72 29.15
CA ALA A 36 9.94 -33.30 29.43
C ALA A 36 10.83 -33.87 28.30
N LYS A 37 11.83 -33.09 27.92
CA LYS A 37 13.22 -33.49 27.69
C LYS A 37 13.54 -34.79 26.92
N ALA A 38 14.23 -34.68 25.79
CA ALA A 38 15.49 -35.39 25.61
C ALA A 38 16.34 -34.78 24.49
N LYS A 39 17.56 -34.51 24.83
CA LYS A 39 18.78 -34.19 24.08
C LYS A 39 19.18 -35.37 23.19
N ALA A 40 19.68 -35.09 22.01
CA ALA A 40 20.79 -35.86 21.46
C ALA A 40 21.67 -34.96 20.58
N LYS A 41 22.89 -34.88 21.01
CA LYS A 41 24.06 -34.24 20.43
C LYS A 41 24.82 -35.31 19.65
N ALA A 42 25.24 -35.05 18.42
CA ALA A 42 26.33 -35.76 17.80
C ALA A 42 27.06 -34.82 16.82
N GLU A 43 28.26 -34.50 17.18
CA GLU A 43 29.34 -33.94 16.36
C GLU A 43 29.94 -35.05 15.50
N THR A 44 30.40 -34.72 14.29
CA THR A 44 31.61 -35.25 13.64
C THR A 44 31.96 -34.40 12.42
N LYS A 45 32.88 -33.56 12.50
CA LYS A 45 34.32 -33.53 12.13
C LYS A 45 34.62 -33.74 10.64
N VAL A 46 34.95 -32.62 10.00
CA VAL A 46 36.08 -32.25 9.11
C VAL A 46 36.71 -33.33 8.22
N VAL A 47 36.70 -33.11 6.90
CA VAL A 47 37.89 -33.40 6.02
C VAL A 47 38.03 -32.31 4.99
N LYS A 48 39.19 -31.66 5.01
CA LYS A 48 39.79 -30.82 3.97
C LYS A 48 40.34 -31.69 2.85
N THR A 49 40.07 -31.38 1.61
CA THR A 49 41.04 -31.63 0.53
C THR A 49 41.05 -30.49 -0.47
N LYS A 50 42.24 -30.03 -0.71
CA LYS A 50 42.72 -28.99 -1.59
C LYS A 50 43.16 -29.63 -2.90
N LYS A 51 42.86 -29.02 -4.06
CA LYS A 51 43.70 -28.88 -5.30
C LYS A 51 42.84 -28.27 -6.39
N GLU A 52 43.08 -27.13 -6.82
CA GLU A 52 44.05 -26.47 -7.73
C GLU A 52 43.75 -26.67 -9.23
N HIS A 53 43.49 -25.51 -9.87
CA HIS A 53 43.78 -25.00 -11.22
C HIS A 53 43.11 -25.63 -12.44
N THR A 54 42.36 -24.86 -13.19
CA THR A 54 42.82 -24.13 -14.40
C THR A 54 41.70 -23.23 -14.98
N SER A 55 42.09 -22.01 -15.17
CA SER A 55 41.82 -20.94 -16.15
C SER A 55 40.64 -20.99 -17.12
N LYS A 56 40.00 -19.80 -17.19
CA LYS A 56 39.64 -19.03 -18.37
C LYS A 56 38.24 -19.23 -18.94
N ALA A 57 37.35 -18.34 -18.55
CA ALA A 57 36.51 -17.47 -19.39
C ALA A 57 35.62 -16.65 -18.47
N GLU A 58 35.81 -15.34 -18.45
CA GLU A 58 34.85 -14.41 -17.85
C GLU A 58 33.55 -14.42 -18.65
N PRO A 59 32.43 -14.55 -17.98
CA PRO A 59 31.25 -13.78 -18.35
C PRO A 59 31.09 -12.60 -17.40
N LYS A 60 30.98 -11.43 -17.96
CA LYS A 60 30.57 -10.19 -17.38
C LYS A 60 29.69 -10.43 -16.16
N LYS A 61 30.20 -10.15 -14.96
CA LYS A 61 29.42 -10.00 -13.77
C LYS A 61 28.46 -8.84 -14.00
N GLU A 62 27.21 -9.14 -14.30
CA GLU A 62 26.11 -8.26 -13.92
C GLU A 62 26.18 -8.14 -12.41
N ALA A 63 26.65 -6.99 -11.97
CA ALA A 63 26.60 -6.58 -10.58
C ALA A 63 25.13 -6.60 -10.18
N LYS A 64 24.75 -7.57 -9.36
CA LYS A 64 23.53 -7.55 -8.57
C LYS A 64 23.67 -6.39 -7.59
N GLN A 65 23.35 -5.19 -8.09
CA GLN A 65 23.25 -4.00 -7.26
C GLN A 65 22.11 -4.28 -6.29
N THR A 66 22.42 -4.39 -5.02
CA THR A 66 21.45 -4.12 -3.97
C THR A 66 20.91 -2.73 -4.29
N PRO A 67 19.61 -2.57 -4.59
CA PRO A 67 19.09 -1.27 -4.97
C PRO A 67 19.31 -0.32 -3.79
N GLY A 68 20.15 0.68 -3.97
CA GLY A 68 20.18 1.85 -3.12
C GLY A 68 18.81 2.53 -3.11
N GLU A 69 18.59 3.43 -2.20
CA GLU A 69 17.39 4.27 -2.21
C GLU A 69 17.35 5.11 -3.50
N LEU A 70 16.21 5.11 -4.21
CA LEU A 70 16.02 5.91 -5.43
C LEU A 70 16.03 7.41 -5.11
N GLU A 71 16.82 8.15 -5.86
CA GLU A 71 16.88 9.60 -5.81
C GLU A 71 16.25 10.22 -7.08
N ILE A 72 15.99 11.53 -7.02
CA ILE A 72 15.45 12.26 -8.19
C ILE A 72 16.43 12.15 -9.35
N GLY A 73 15.94 11.72 -10.50
CA GLY A 73 16.73 11.42 -11.70
C GLY A 73 16.98 9.94 -11.92
N ASP A 74 16.78 9.08 -10.93
CA ASP A 74 16.95 7.64 -11.09
C ASP A 74 15.74 7.00 -11.79
N ALA A 75 16.00 5.97 -12.56
CA ALA A 75 14.97 5.17 -13.21
C ALA A 75 14.45 4.05 -12.27
N ILE A 76 13.20 3.67 -12.46
CA ILE A 76 12.63 2.47 -11.82
C ILE A 76 13.44 1.25 -12.28
N PRO A 77 13.93 0.38 -11.37
CA PRO A 77 14.61 -0.86 -11.73
C PRO A 77 13.71 -1.77 -12.59
N GLU A 78 14.29 -2.44 -13.58
CA GLU A 78 13.54 -3.27 -14.55
C GLU A 78 12.89 -4.52 -13.93
N ASP A 79 13.47 -5.01 -12.85
CA ASP A 79 13.06 -6.21 -12.13
C ASP A 79 11.93 -5.99 -11.13
N VAL A 80 11.43 -4.76 -11.00
CA VAL A 80 10.33 -4.46 -10.08
C VAL A 80 9.00 -4.96 -10.65
N VAL A 81 8.60 -6.14 -10.19
CA VAL A 81 7.31 -6.76 -10.48
C VAL A 81 6.53 -6.91 -9.18
N LEU A 82 5.32 -6.39 -9.14
CA LEU A 82 4.41 -6.43 -7.99
C LEU A 82 3.09 -7.04 -8.38
N GLU A 83 2.32 -7.49 -7.40
CA GLU A 83 0.92 -7.90 -7.62
C GLU A 83 -0.01 -6.70 -7.46
N ASP A 84 -1.05 -6.64 -8.29
CA ASP A 84 -2.17 -5.74 -8.08
C ASP A 84 -3.21 -6.35 -7.10
N GLN A 85 -4.31 -5.67 -6.87
CA GLN A 85 -5.43 -6.13 -6.04
C GLN A 85 -6.11 -7.41 -6.56
N ASN A 86 -5.89 -7.77 -7.82
CA ASN A 86 -6.44 -8.96 -8.47
C ASN A 86 -5.40 -10.11 -8.56
N SER A 87 -4.26 -9.95 -7.87
CA SER A 87 -3.10 -10.87 -7.95
C SER A 87 -2.48 -10.98 -9.35
N LYS A 88 -2.68 -9.96 -10.20
CA LYS A 88 -2.05 -9.87 -11.50
C LYS A 88 -0.66 -9.25 -11.34
N GLN A 89 0.33 -9.81 -12.01
CA GLN A 89 1.68 -9.28 -12.04
C GLN A 89 1.76 -7.99 -12.85
N VAL A 90 2.33 -6.95 -12.27
CA VAL A 90 2.52 -5.63 -12.86
C VAL A 90 4.00 -5.26 -12.80
N ASN A 91 4.63 -5.09 -13.95
CA ASN A 91 5.96 -4.51 -14.02
C ASN A 91 5.84 -2.99 -13.94
N LEU A 92 6.42 -2.39 -12.88
CA LEU A 92 6.25 -0.98 -12.58
C LEU A 92 6.89 -0.07 -13.63
N LEU A 93 8.07 -0.45 -14.17
CA LEU A 93 8.74 0.33 -15.21
C LEU A 93 7.94 0.34 -16.51
N GLN A 94 7.40 -0.81 -16.91
CA GLN A 94 6.54 -0.89 -18.11
C GLN A 94 5.27 -0.06 -17.92
N LEU A 95 4.67 -0.08 -16.74
CA LEU A 95 3.52 0.75 -16.41
C LEU A 95 3.88 2.24 -16.50
N ALA A 96 5.02 2.65 -15.95
CA ALA A 96 5.48 4.04 -15.98
C ALA A 96 5.79 4.53 -17.41
N LYS A 97 6.45 3.71 -18.24
CA LYS A 97 6.69 4.02 -19.65
C LYS A 97 5.40 4.15 -20.47
N LYS A 98 4.42 3.28 -20.21
CA LYS A 98 3.11 3.34 -20.87
C LYS A 98 2.28 4.54 -20.43
N ALA A 99 2.38 4.92 -19.18
CA ALA A 99 1.61 6.00 -18.60
C ALA A 99 2.17 7.39 -18.91
N HIS A 100 3.43 7.50 -19.31
CA HIS A 100 4.22 8.74 -19.41
C HIS A 100 4.40 9.43 -18.06
N ILE A 101 3.33 9.80 -17.37
CA ILE A 101 3.37 10.31 -15.99
C ILE A 101 2.71 9.29 -15.07
N LEU A 102 3.48 8.76 -14.12
CA LEU A 102 3.00 7.81 -13.12
C LEU A 102 3.11 8.42 -11.72
N VAL A 103 1.97 8.55 -11.05
CA VAL A 103 1.89 8.97 -9.64
C VAL A 103 1.75 7.74 -8.76
N VAL A 104 2.74 7.49 -7.92
CA VAL A 104 2.74 6.41 -6.94
C VAL A 104 2.58 7.00 -5.54
N PHE A 105 1.48 6.74 -4.86
CA PHE A 105 1.33 7.12 -3.46
C PHE A 105 1.49 5.92 -2.55
N VAL A 106 2.30 6.08 -1.52
CA VAL A 106 2.64 5.03 -0.56
C VAL A 106 1.92 5.28 0.76
N TYR A 107 1.31 4.23 1.31
CA TYR A 107 0.58 4.33 2.56
C TYR A 107 0.84 3.13 3.49
N PRO A 108 0.77 3.35 4.84
CA PRO A 108 1.12 2.34 5.84
C PRO A 108 0.24 1.09 5.84
N ARG A 109 -1.09 1.27 5.76
CA ARG A 109 -2.04 0.16 5.88
C ARG A 109 -3.43 0.54 5.35
N ALA A 110 -3.98 -0.30 4.49
CA ALA A 110 -5.34 -0.16 3.96
C ALA A 110 -6.40 -0.05 5.07
N SER A 111 -7.48 0.66 4.79
CA SER A 111 -8.63 0.84 5.68
C SER A 111 -8.36 1.53 7.04
N THR A 112 -7.20 2.15 7.24
CA THR A 112 -6.96 3.04 8.38
C THR A 112 -7.42 4.47 8.07
N PRO A 113 -7.83 5.29 9.08
CA PRO A 113 -8.41 6.61 8.83
C PRO A 113 -7.54 7.52 7.96
N GLY A 114 -6.26 7.63 8.25
CA GLY A 114 -5.33 8.48 7.48
C GLY A 114 -5.09 7.97 6.05
N CYS A 115 -4.98 6.63 5.85
CA CYS A 115 -4.82 6.05 4.53
C CYS A 115 -6.10 6.16 3.70
N THR A 116 -7.26 6.06 4.35
CA THR A 116 -8.55 6.29 3.72
C THR A 116 -8.69 7.74 3.24
N ARG A 117 -8.28 8.73 4.05
CA ARG A 117 -8.29 10.14 3.62
C ARG A 117 -7.37 10.37 2.41
N GLN A 118 -6.16 9.80 2.43
CA GLN A 118 -5.24 9.91 1.29
C GLN A 118 -5.82 9.28 0.02
N ALA A 119 -6.31 8.05 0.11
CA ALA A 119 -6.89 7.36 -1.05
C ALA A 119 -8.14 8.09 -1.58
N LYS A 120 -9.03 8.56 -0.70
CA LYS A 120 -10.19 9.37 -1.13
C LYS A 120 -9.76 10.68 -1.80
N GLY A 121 -8.73 11.34 -1.29
CA GLY A 121 -8.19 12.53 -1.92
C GLY A 121 -7.71 12.27 -3.35
N PHE A 122 -6.93 11.21 -3.57
CA PHE A 122 -6.54 10.80 -4.92
C PHE A 122 -7.73 10.38 -5.80
N ARG A 123 -8.76 9.76 -5.23
CA ARG A 123 -10.00 9.43 -5.93
C ARG A 123 -10.74 10.69 -6.38
N ASP A 124 -10.84 11.66 -5.51
CA ASP A 124 -11.58 12.90 -5.78
C ASP A 124 -10.85 13.77 -6.84
N GLU A 125 -9.50 13.72 -6.87
CA GLU A 125 -8.65 14.39 -7.87
C GLU A 125 -8.35 13.51 -9.10
N TYR A 126 -8.91 12.29 -9.17
CA TYR A 126 -8.58 11.30 -10.20
C TYR A 126 -8.87 11.78 -11.62
N ASP A 127 -10.02 12.39 -11.84
CA ASP A 127 -10.43 12.90 -13.15
C ASP A 127 -9.50 14.01 -13.63
N GLU A 128 -9.07 14.91 -12.77
CA GLU A 128 -8.12 15.95 -13.14
C GLU A 128 -6.75 15.35 -13.47
N LEU A 129 -6.24 14.44 -12.66
CA LEU A 129 -4.97 13.78 -12.90
C LEU A 129 -4.97 12.97 -14.20
N THR A 130 -6.04 12.19 -14.46
CA THR A 130 -6.06 11.25 -15.59
C THR A 130 -6.60 11.86 -16.89
N LYS A 131 -7.71 12.59 -16.82
CA LYS A 131 -8.33 13.14 -18.03
C LYS A 131 -7.63 14.41 -18.53
N LYS A 132 -7.24 15.30 -17.60
CA LYS A 132 -6.60 16.57 -17.95
C LYS A 132 -5.10 16.45 -18.15
N PHE A 133 -4.41 15.75 -17.21
CA PHE A 133 -2.94 15.67 -17.24
C PHE A 133 -2.40 14.34 -17.78
N LYS A 134 -3.28 13.38 -18.14
CA LYS A 134 -2.91 12.06 -18.67
C LYS A 134 -1.98 11.27 -17.74
N ALA A 135 -2.01 11.58 -16.45
CA ALA A 135 -1.24 10.86 -15.44
C ALA A 135 -1.97 9.59 -15.01
N THR A 136 -1.23 8.52 -14.76
CA THR A 136 -1.76 7.30 -14.14
C THR A 136 -1.49 7.34 -12.65
N VAL A 137 -2.49 7.01 -11.85
CA VAL A 137 -2.37 6.97 -10.38
C VAL A 137 -2.40 5.54 -9.90
N VAL A 138 -1.47 5.16 -9.04
CA VAL A 138 -1.45 3.87 -8.36
C VAL A 138 -1.13 4.03 -6.88
N GLY A 139 -1.76 3.21 -6.03
CA GLY A 139 -1.42 3.14 -4.63
C GLY A 139 -0.46 1.99 -4.35
N LEU A 140 0.40 2.13 -3.34
CA LEU A 140 1.36 1.10 -2.94
C LEU A 140 1.33 0.90 -1.42
N SER A 141 1.18 -0.35 -0.99
CA SER A 141 1.34 -0.72 0.42
C SER A 141 1.84 -2.16 0.58
N ALA A 142 2.13 -2.54 1.82
CA ALA A 142 2.50 -3.91 2.15
C ALA A 142 1.30 -4.83 2.45
N ASP A 143 0.09 -4.40 2.13
CA ASP A 143 -1.13 -5.18 2.31
C ASP A 143 -1.26 -6.26 1.23
N SER A 144 -2.03 -7.31 1.52
CA SER A 144 -2.31 -8.39 0.57
C SER A 144 -3.32 -7.97 -0.50
N PRO A 145 -3.34 -8.63 -1.68
CA PRO A 145 -4.31 -8.35 -2.74
C PRO A 145 -5.76 -8.35 -2.24
N LYS A 146 -6.14 -9.32 -1.42
CA LYS A 146 -7.49 -9.40 -0.83
C LYS A 146 -7.84 -8.21 0.06
N ALA A 147 -6.86 -7.65 0.79
CA ALA A 147 -7.07 -6.45 1.61
C ALA A 147 -7.21 -5.20 0.75
N GLN A 148 -6.42 -5.10 -0.32
CA GLN A 148 -6.48 -4.03 -1.31
C GLN A 148 -7.81 -4.04 -2.06
N GLN A 149 -8.26 -5.20 -2.53
CA GLN A 149 -9.56 -5.37 -3.18
C GLN A 149 -10.72 -4.83 -2.31
N LYS A 150 -10.77 -5.25 -1.05
CA LYS A 150 -11.78 -4.74 -0.10
C LYS A 150 -11.67 -3.24 0.14
N PHE A 151 -10.47 -2.69 0.08
CA PHE A 151 -10.26 -1.26 0.25
C PHE A 151 -10.78 -0.48 -0.95
N ILE A 152 -10.52 -0.94 -2.18
CA ILE A 152 -11.08 -0.40 -3.43
C ILE A 152 -12.60 -0.38 -3.37
N GLU A 153 -13.21 -1.53 -3.08
CA GLU A 153 -14.67 -1.68 -3.01
C GLU A 153 -15.31 -0.71 -2.01
N ARG A 154 -14.76 -0.66 -0.78
CA ARG A 154 -15.28 0.20 0.30
C ARG A 154 -15.15 1.69 0.03
N GLN A 155 -14.14 2.11 -0.71
CA GLN A 155 -13.85 3.52 -0.96
C GLN A 155 -14.18 3.94 -2.40
N SER A 156 -14.65 3.02 -3.24
CA SER A 156 -14.97 3.24 -4.66
C SER A 156 -13.78 3.89 -5.40
N LEU A 157 -12.58 3.27 -5.27
CA LEU A 157 -11.37 3.75 -5.90
C LEU A 157 -11.35 3.35 -7.38
N GLN A 158 -10.96 4.28 -8.27
CA GLN A 158 -10.93 4.07 -9.72
C GLN A 158 -9.56 3.66 -10.26
N TYR A 159 -8.58 3.46 -9.39
CA TYR A 159 -7.19 3.16 -9.73
C TYR A 159 -6.70 1.91 -9.02
N ASP A 160 -5.63 1.33 -9.56
CA ASP A 160 -5.05 0.10 -9.04
C ASP A 160 -4.24 0.32 -7.77
N LEU A 161 -4.25 -0.69 -6.91
CA LEU A 161 -3.46 -0.75 -5.69
C LEU A 161 -2.44 -1.89 -5.78
N LEU A 162 -1.16 -1.54 -5.73
CA LEU A 162 -0.06 -2.49 -5.79
C LEU A 162 0.29 -3.03 -4.40
N CYS A 163 0.65 -4.30 -4.36
CA CYS A 163 0.99 -5.04 -3.16
C CYS A 163 2.50 -5.30 -3.09
N ASP A 164 3.14 -4.84 -2.04
CA ASP A 164 4.56 -5.11 -1.74
C ASP A 164 4.70 -5.67 -0.31
N PRO A 165 4.26 -6.92 -0.06
CA PRO A 165 4.31 -7.52 1.28
C PRO A 165 5.74 -7.65 1.81
N GLY A 166 6.71 -7.83 0.91
CA GLY A 166 8.15 -7.87 1.23
C GLY A 166 8.75 -6.51 1.55
N ARG A 167 8.08 -5.43 1.16
CA ARG A 167 8.57 -4.05 1.24
C ARG A 167 9.89 -3.84 0.51
N SER A 168 10.09 -4.51 -0.60
CA SER A 168 11.27 -4.35 -1.45
C SER A 168 11.26 -3.00 -2.15
N LEU A 169 10.21 -2.72 -2.92
CA LEU A 169 10.04 -1.41 -3.57
C LEU A 169 9.86 -0.28 -2.54
N ILE A 170 9.08 -0.52 -1.47
CA ILE A 170 8.91 0.45 -0.38
C ILE A 170 10.26 0.82 0.25
N ALA A 171 11.21 -0.12 0.36
CA ALA A 171 12.57 0.16 0.84
C ALA A 171 13.38 0.95 -0.19
N THR A 172 13.35 0.54 -1.46
CA THR A 172 14.01 1.25 -2.58
C THR A 172 13.52 2.69 -2.72
N LEU A 173 12.25 2.97 -2.41
CA LEU A 173 11.68 4.31 -2.37
C LEU A 173 12.00 5.10 -1.09
N GLY A 174 12.78 4.54 -0.15
CA GLY A 174 13.09 5.19 1.13
C GLY A 174 11.92 5.29 2.10
N CYS A 175 10.87 4.48 1.89
CA CYS A 175 9.62 4.54 2.67
C CYS A 175 9.51 3.47 3.75
N LYS A 176 10.54 2.64 3.94
CA LYS A 176 10.55 1.60 4.97
C LYS A 176 10.83 2.19 6.35
N LYS A 177 9.94 1.95 7.30
CA LYS A 177 10.10 2.36 8.69
C LYS A 177 10.68 1.20 9.51
N HIS A 178 11.74 1.46 10.27
CA HIS A 178 12.32 0.50 11.20
C HIS A 178 11.62 0.54 12.57
N PRO A 179 11.48 -0.62 13.28
CA PRO A 179 11.81 -1.97 12.83
C PRO A 179 10.80 -2.54 11.83
N LYS A 180 9.57 -2.01 11.77
CA LYS A 180 8.50 -2.48 10.87
C LYS A 180 7.54 -1.33 10.54
N GLY A 181 7.14 -1.22 9.27
CA GLY A 181 6.15 -0.26 8.84
C GLY A 181 6.47 0.37 7.50
N THR A 182 5.62 1.32 7.10
CA THR A 182 5.73 2.08 5.86
C THR A 182 5.50 3.55 6.18
N ILE A 183 6.28 4.44 5.58
CA ILE A 183 6.17 5.89 5.71
C ILE A 183 5.26 6.39 4.59
N ARG A 184 4.27 7.22 4.93
CA ARG A 184 3.38 7.84 3.96
C ARG A 184 4.15 8.80 3.07
N SER A 185 4.05 8.60 1.75
CA SER A 185 4.83 9.32 0.77
C SER A 185 4.10 9.38 -0.56
N HIS A 186 4.58 10.20 -1.49
CA HIS A 186 4.21 10.09 -2.89
C HIS A 186 5.41 10.39 -3.79
N PHE A 187 5.37 9.81 -4.97
CA PHE A 187 6.39 9.88 -5.99
C PHE A 187 5.75 10.13 -7.34
N ILE A 188 6.44 10.86 -8.20
CA ILE A 188 6.00 11.06 -9.58
C ILE A 188 7.15 10.68 -10.49
N PHE A 189 6.86 9.76 -11.40
CA PHE A 189 7.78 9.32 -12.43
C PHE A 189 7.32 9.84 -13.79
N VAL A 190 8.26 10.27 -14.60
CA VAL A 190 8.05 10.63 -16.00
C VAL A 190 8.87 9.69 -16.86
N ASP A 191 8.23 8.94 -17.75
CA ASP A 191 8.86 7.90 -18.58
C ASP A 191 9.70 6.88 -17.80
N GLY A 192 9.32 6.64 -16.54
CA GLY A 192 9.99 5.71 -15.63
C GLY A 192 11.14 6.33 -14.82
N VAL A 193 11.42 7.63 -14.95
CA VAL A 193 12.43 8.37 -14.21
C VAL A 193 11.77 9.17 -13.07
N LEU A 194 12.32 9.09 -11.87
CA LEU A 194 11.81 9.76 -10.68
C LEU A 194 12.03 11.29 -10.78
N GLN A 195 10.96 12.06 -10.84
CA GLN A 195 10.99 13.52 -10.88
C GLN A 195 10.61 14.15 -9.55
N VAL A 196 9.76 13.49 -8.77
CA VAL A 196 9.30 14.00 -7.48
C VAL A 196 9.37 12.91 -6.42
N LYS A 197 10.04 13.24 -5.30
CA LYS A 197 10.17 12.38 -4.12
C LYS A 197 9.70 13.18 -2.90
N LYS A 198 8.54 12.83 -2.34
CA LYS A 198 7.99 13.44 -1.12
C LYS A 198 7.72 12.37 -0.07
N VAL A 199 8.62 12.28 0.89
CA VAL A 199 8.59 11.30 1.99
C VAL A 199 8.06 11.94 3.27
N LYS A 200 7.35 11.16 4.09
CA LYS A 200 6.81 11.58 5.40
C LYS A 200 5.82 12.74 5.30
N VAL A 201 4.83 12.62 4.42
CA VAL A 201 3.78 13.63 4.19
C VAL A 201 2.48 13.28 4.94
N SER A 202 1.65 14.30 5.19
CA SER A 202 0.26 14.08 5.64
C SER A 202 -0.62 13.55 4.50
N PRO A 203 -1.78 12.95 4.80
CA PRO A 203 -2.71 12.51 3.76
C PRO A 203 -3.06 13.62 2.77
N GLU A 204 -3.38 14.79 3.29
CA GLU A 204 -3.84 15.96 2.52
C GLU A 204 -2.72 16.54 1.66
N VAL A 205 -1.53 16.69 2.22
CA VAL A 205 -0.34 17.16 1.49
C VAL A 205 0.04 16.19 0.37
N SER A 206 -0.22 14.88 0.57
CA SER A 206 0.12 13.88 -0.44
C SER A 206 -0.67 14.06 -1.74
N TYR A 207 -2.01 14.08 -1.70
CA TYR A 207 -2.79 14.16 -2.93
C TYR A 207 -2.81 15.57 -3.54
N LYS A 208 -2.92 16.63 -2.73
CA LYS A 208 -2.86 18.01 -3.22
C LYS A 208 -1.50 18.34 -3.83
N GLY A 209 -0.42 17.98 -3.11
CA GLY A 209 0.93 18.21 -3.60
C GLY A 209 1.24 17.41 -4.86
N ALA A 210 0.78 16.18 -4.98
CA ALA A 210 0.94 15.39 -6.20
C ALA A 210 0.23 16.05 -7.40
N LEU A 211 -1.00 16.56 -7.21
CA LEU A 211 -1.74 17.26 -8.25
C LEU A 211 -1.00 18.55 -8.72
N GLU A 212 -0.53 19.36 -7.77
CA GLU A 212 0.24 20.58 -8.09
C GLU A 212 1.53 20.25 -8.86
N GLN A 213 2.27 19.24 -8.39
CA GLN A 213 3.53 18.84 -9.03
C GLN A 213 3.32 18.24 -10.42
N VAL A 214 2.23 17.51 -10.66
CA VAL A 214 1.86 17.06 -12.01
C VAL A 214 1.54 18.26 -12.90
N LYS A 215 0.82 19.26 -12.39
CA LYS A 215 0.57 20.52 -13.13
C LYS A 215 1.87 21.23 -13.52
N GLU A 216 2.83 21.32 -12.62
CA GLU A 216 4.14 21.92 -12.86
C GLU A 216 4.93 21.16 -13.93
N ILE A 217 4.94 19.83 -13.87
CA ILE A 217 5.61 18.96 -14.86
C ILE A 217 5.02 19.16 -16.25
N VAL A 218 3.68 19.10 -16.36
CA VAL A 218 2.99 19.28 -17.65
C VAL A 218 3.15 20.70 -18.20
N ALA A 219 3.25 21.72 -17.33
CA ALA A 219 3.52 23.09 -17.73
C ALA A 219 4.99 23.35 -18.13
N GLY A 220 5.87 22.34 -18.10
CA GLY A 220 7.28 22.48 -18.43
C GLY A 220 8.08 23.33 -17.43
N LYS A 221 7.59 23.48 -16.19
CA LYS A 221 8.23 24.27 -15.13
C LYS A 221 9.22 23.47 -14.27
N LYS A 222 9.56 22.26 -14.70
CA LYS A 222 10.55 21.41 -14.04
C LYS A 222 11.51 20.82 -15.04
#